data_83701e386879ca5670fc087115829ca0
#
_entry.id   83701e386879ca5670fc087115829ca0
#
_cell.length_a   1.000
_cell.length_b   1.000
_cell.length_c   1.000
_cell.angle_alpha   90.00
_cell.angle_beta   90.00
_cell.angle_gamma   90.00
#
_symmetry.space_group_name_H-M   'P 1'
#
loop_
_entity.id
_entity.type
_entity.pdbx_description
1 polymer ?
#
loop_
_entity_poly.entity_id
_entity_poly.type
_entity_poly.pdbx_seq_one_letter_code
_entity_poly.pdbx_strand_id
1 'polypeptide(L)'
;MYPAQNGDAFLLSTNKTNILIDGGYSSTFNSYIQKDLKELAARNACLNLVIITHIDADHIGGIIRLLASNGDSNVKNIISIEDVWHNSLRSLTSVNQTALPPEDLEVIDAIIKRGHPKEFSSLPSFNEISARQGSTLATLIKAGGYVWNRTDGTQSICTDSVQVKQFQDGLVRVLTPSRARLNSLIKSWQQDLRRYGFTGPVGTNQAIDDAFELNFEHSNKVKAKGEILISAGCNKSLEEIYKPDDSPTNASSIATIIELDGIRLLMLADALAEDILMEVQRLKSQGEVMMFDAIKISHHGSNYNTSPELLSVIDAPRYFISSDGSKHNHPDIELLRAIVDREASFTRTLYFNYSTPESREIRDFQATTGATFIVEENATSWIEITKEQSC
;
A
#
# COMPACT_ATOMS: atom_id res chain seq x y z
N MET A 1 -1.24 -6.66 11.37
CA MET A 1 -2.14 -6.54 10.19
C MET A 1 -3.53 -6.19 10.69
N TYR A 2 -4.14 -5.14 10.16
CA TYR A 2 -5.49 -4.71 10.55
C TYR A 2 -6.57 -5.31 9.63
N PRO A 3 -7.81 -5.43 10.10
CA PRO A 3 -8.94 -5.82 9.27
C PRO A 3 -9.38 -4.63 8.39
N ALA A 4 -8.73 -4.49 7.24
CA ALA A 4 -8.86 -3.37 6.32
C ALA A 4 -9.87 -3.61 5.17
N GLN A 5 -10.78 -4.57 5.33
CA GLN A 5 -11.63 -5.09 4.25
C GLN A 5 -10.75 -5.66 3.12
N ASN A 6 -10.96 -5.24 1.87
CA ASN A 6 -10.09 -5.65 0.76
C ASN A 6 -8.79 -4.83 0.65
N GLY A 7 -8.52 -3.91 1.57
CA GLY A 7 -7.35 -3.03 1.53
C GLY A 7 -6.21 -3.47 2.45
N ASP A 8 -5.19 -2.63 2.55
CA ASP A 8 -4.01 -2.85 3.38
C ASP A 8 -3.92 -1.87 4.54
N ALA A 9 -3.56 -2.37 5.71
CA ALA A 9 -3.13 -1.56 6.85
C ALA A 9 -2.27 -2.40 7.80
N PHE A 10 -1.04 -1.98 8.02
CA PHE A 10 -0.07 -2.70 8.85
C PHE A 10 0.62 -1.74 9.82
N LEU A 11 0.71 -2.10 11.08
CA LEU A 11 1.54 -1.42 12.07
C LEU A 11 2.67 -2.37 12.49
N LEU A 12 3.90 -1.95 12.23
CA LEU A 12 5.10 -2.62 12.67
C LEU A 12 5.64 -1.86 13.89
N SER A 13 5.96 -2.58 14.96
CA SER A 13 6.40 -1.96 16.21
C SER A 13 7.54 -2.77 16.83
N THR A 14 8.60 -2.08 17.17
CA THR A 14 9.67 -2.55 18.04
C THR A 14 9.71 -1.68 19.30
N ASN A 15 10.69 -1.90 20.16
CA ASN A 15 10.92 -1.01 21.31
C ASN A 15 11.41 0.40 20.92
N LYS A 16 11.83 0.61 19.66
CA LYS A 16 12.49 1.85 19.20
C LYS A 16 11.80 2.47 17.99
N THR A 17 11.21 1.64 17.12
CA THR A 17 10.69 2.07 15.82
C THR A 17 9.26 1.60 15.62
N ASN A 18 8.38 2.53 15.20
CA ASN A 18 7.02 2.24 14.82
C ASN A 18 6.79 2.73 13.38
N ILE A 19 6.32 1.84 12.51
CA ILE A 19 6.05 2.12 11.10
C ILE A 19 4.60 1.75 10.81
N LEU A 20 3.82 2.70 10.30
CA LEU A 20 2.48 2.45 9.78
C LEU A 20 2.57 2.38 8.25
N ILE A 21 2.10 1.29 7.67
CA ILE A 21 2.05 1.07 6.23
C ILE A 21 0.60 0.99 5.82
N ASP A 22 0.14 1.95 5.02
CA ASP A 22 -1.24 2.15 4.61
C ASP A 22 -2.22 2.23 5.78
N GLY A 23 -3.48 2.49 5.49
CA GLY A 23 -4.51 2.71 6.52
C GLY A 23 -5.83 2.02 6.22
N GLY A 24 -5.93 1.30 5.10
CA GLY A 24 -7.19 0.77 4.65
C GLY A 24 -8.20 1.90 4.39
N TYR A 25 -9.45 1.61 4.66
CA TYR A 25 -10.54 2.59 4.60
C TYR A 25 -10.61 3.45 5.88
N SER A 26 -11.38 4.54 5.84
CA SER A 26 -11.61 5.40 7.02
C SER A 26 -12.18 4.61 8.22
N SER A 27 -12.99 3.59 7.97
CA SER A 27 -13.51 2.68 9.01
C SER A 27 -12.42 1.90 9.72
N THR A 28 -11.37 1.49 9.01
CA THR A 28 -10.22 0.78 9.58
C THR A 28 -9.50 1.64 10.62
N PHE A 29 -9.27 2.92 10.28
CA PHE A 29 -8.70 3.88 11.23
C PHE A 29 -9.58 4.05 12.46
N ASN A 30 -10.87 4.34 12.27
CA ASN A 30 -11.80 4.63 13.37
C ASN A 30 -11.98 3.43 14.31
N SER A 31 -12.02 2.21 13.76
CA SER A 31 -12.33 1.01 14.54
C SER A 31 -11.10 0.37 15.20
N TYR A 32 -9.92 0.55 14.61
CA TYR A 32 -8.73 -0.20 15.05
C TYR A 32 -7.49 0.68 15.22
N ILE A 33 -7.01 1.34 14.15
CA ILE A 33 -5.70 2.00 14.14
C ILE A 33 -5.63 3.11 15.20
N GLN A 34 -6.67 3.93 15.34
CA GLN A 34 -6.69 5.05 16.27
C GLN A 34 -6.42 4.62 17.72
N LYS A 35 -6.95 3.47 18.14
CA LYS A 35 -6.73 2.93 19.48
C LYS A 35 -5.26 2.61 19.70
N ASP A 36 -4.65 1.85 18.81
CA ASP A 36 -3.26 1.43 18.95
C ASP A 36 -2.30 2.62 18.91
N LEU A 37 -2.58 3.63 18.05
CA LEU A 37 -1.79 4.86 18.01
C LEU A 37 -1.88 5.68 19.30
N LYS A 38 -3.05 5.72 19.93
CA LYS A 38 -3.21 6.36 21.27
C LYS A 38 -2.47 5.57 22.36
N GLU A 39 -2.44 4.26 22.29
CA GLU A 39 -1.68 3.42 23.22
C GLU A 39 -0.16 3.62 23.04
N LEU A 40 0.33 3.73 21.81
CA LEU A 40 1.73 4.10 21.54
C LEU A 40 2.06 5.50 22.10
N ALA A 41 1.22 6.48 21.82
CA ALA A 41 1.41 7.86 22.30
C ALA A 41 1.41 7.94 23.85
N ALA A 42 0.58 7.14 24.54
CA ALA A 42 0.57 7.06 25.99
C ALA A 42 1.90 6.51 26.58
N ARG A 43 2.68 5.79 25.79
CA ARG A 43 4.04 5.33 26.14
C ARG A 43 5.14 6.29 25.67
N ASN A 44 4.79 7.49 25.24
CA ASN A 44 5.69 8.50 24.63
C ASN A 44 6.36 8.01 23.33
N ALA A 45 5.78 7.04 22.65
CA ALA A 45 6.22 6.61 21.34
C ALA A 45 5.66 7.51 20.23
N CYS A 46 6.30 7.48 19.06
CA CYS A 46 5.87 8.17 17.85
C CYS A 46 5.75 7.17 16.70
N LEU A 47 5.14 7.59 15.59
CA LEU A 47 5.31 6.95 14.30
C LEU A 47 6.59 7.54 13.65
N ASN A 48 7.63 6.72 13.56
CA ASN A 48 8.89 7.12 12.92
C ASN A 48 8.75 7.19 11.40
N LEU A 49 7.79 6.46 10.85
CA LEU A 49 7.48 6.50 9.43
C LEU A 49 6.01 6.10 9.19
N VAL A 50 5.35 6.85 8.33
CA VAL A 50 4.08 6.44 7.69
C VAL A 50 4.39 6.22 6.22
N ILE A 51 4.16 5.03 5.70
CA ILE A 51 4.31 4.69 4.28
C ILE A 51 2.91 4.60 3.67
N ILE A 52 2.62 5.46 2.71
CA ILE A 52 1.45 5.35 1.85
C ILE A 52 1.96 4.79 0.53
N THR A 53 1.63 3.53 0.28
CA THR A 53 2.25 2.76 -0.79
C THR A 53 1.86 3.29 -2.17
N HIS A 54 0.56 3.57 -2.37
CA HIS A 54 0.02 4.17 -3.59
C HIS A 54 -1.34 4.84 -3.29
N ILE A 55 -2.00 5.39 -4.30
CA ILE A 55 -3.14 6.31 -4.14
C ILE A 55 -4.52 5.64 -4.16
N ASP A 56 -4.63 4.32 -4.11
CA ASP A 56 -5.92 3.64 -4.15
C ASP A 56 -6.66 3.76 -2.81
N ALA A 57 -7.99 3.89 -2.87
CA ALA A 57 -8.84 4.23 -1.73
C ALA A 57 -8.74 3.26 -0.55
N ASP A 58 -8.49 2.00 -0.84
CA ASP A 58 -8.35 0.92 0.14
C ASP A 58 -6.96 0.86 0.80
N HIS A 59 -6.08 1.80 0.44
CA HIS A 59 -4.79 2.04 1.09
C HIS A 59 -4.78 3.39 1.82
N ILE A 60 -5.31 4.45 1.19
CA ILE A 60 -5.16 5.83 1.69
C ILE A 60 -6.24 6.27 2.66
N GLY A 61 -7.45 5.68 2.61
CA GLY A 61 -8.62 6.20 3.32
C GLY A 61 -8.43 6.35 4.82
N GLY A 62 -7.78 5.39 5.47
CA GLY A 62 -7.47 5.45 6.90
C GLY A 62 -6.36 6.46 7.23
N ILE A 63 -5.39 6.68 6.35
CA ILE A 63 -4.34 7.69 6.55
C ILE A 63 -4.92 9.09 6.39
N ILE A 64 -5.79 9.33 5.41
CA ILE A 64 -6.53 10.60 5.30
C ILE A 64 -7.25 10.89 6.63
N ARG A 65 -7.92 9.87 7.19
CA ARG A 65 -8.63 10.01 8.45
C ARG A 65 -7.68 10.24 9.63
N LEU A 66 -6.53 9.56 9.67
CA LEU A 66 -5.48 9.79 10.66
C LEU A 66 -5.01 11.23 10.62
N LEU A 67 -4.54 11.73 9.49
CA LEU A 67 -3.96 13.07 9.38
C LEU A 67 -4.99 14.17 9.68
N ALA A 68 -6.24 14.01 9.18
CA ALA A 68 -7.33 14.92 9.48
C ALA A 68 -7.65 14.97 10.99
N SER A 69 -7.59 13.83 11.69
CA SER A 69 -7.86 13.75 13.13
C SER A 69 -6.66 14.17 13.98
N ASN A 70 -5.44 13.93 13.51
CA ASN A 70 -4.19 14.29 14.20
C ASN A 70 -3.90 15.79 14.14
N GLY A 71 -4.33 16.47 13.06
CA GLY A 71 -4.22 17.92 12.90
C GLY A 71 -2.80 18.39 12.56
N ASP A 72 -2.38 19.49 13.18
CA ASP A 72 -1.04 20.06 13.00
C ASP A 72 0.05 19.18 13.66
N SER A 73 1.18 18.98 12.98
CA SER A 73 2.28 18.15 13.46
C SER A 73 2.92 18.64 14.76
N ASN A 74 2.87 19.97 15.03
CA ASN A 74 3.39 20.57 16.24
C ASN A 74 2.40 20.48 17.43
N VAL A 75 1.09 20.39 17.13
CA VAL A 75 0.01 20.34 18.12
C VAL A 75 -0.86 19.11 17.86
N LYS A 76 -0.20 17.95 17.73
CA LYS A 76 -0.85 16.67 17.40
C LYS A 76 -1.92 16.28 18.44
N ASN A 77 -3.06 15.78 17.95
CA ASN A 77 -4.15 15.29 18.81
C ASN A 77 -4.02 13.80 19.18
N ILE A 78 -3.27 13.03 18.40
CA ILE A 78 -3.18 11.57 18.56
C ILE A 78 -1.74 11.14 18.82
N ILE A 79 -0.83 11.34 17.86
CA ILE A 79 0.55 10.82 17.90
C ILE A 79 1.49 11.71 17.10
N SER A 80 2.75 11.80 17.52
CA SER A 80 3.81 12.41 16.70
C SER A 80 4.12 11.53 15.49
N ILE A 81 4.33 12.16 14.32
CA ILE A 81 4.73 11.51 13.08
C ILE A 81 6.01 12.20 12.60
N GLU A 82 7.10 11.43 12.44
CA GLU A 82 8.41 12.00 12.07
C GLU A 82 8.56 12.19 10.56
N ASP A 83 8.04 11.25 9.75
CA ASP A 83 8.14 11.31 8.29
C ASP A 83 6.95 10.60 7.64
N VAL A 84 6.46 11.14 6.54
CA VAL A 84 5.38 10.56 5.74
C VAL A 84 5.91 10.33 4.33
N TRP A 85 5.90 9.09 3.87
CA TRP A 85 6.23 8.74 2.50
C TRP A 85 4.97 8.60 1.67
N HIS A 86 4.85 9.45 0.65
CA HIS A 86 3.72 9.46 -0.26
C HIS A 86 4.11 10.07 -1.60
N ASN A 87 3.92 9.35 -2.69
CA ASN A 87 4.15 9.81 -4.04
C ASN A 87 2.87 10.46 -4.60
N SER A 88 2.71 11.77 -4.37
CA SER A 88 1.67 12.58 -5.01
C SER A 88 2.19 13.22 -6.31
N LEU A 89 1.32 13.92 -7.02
CA LEU A 89 1.72 14.66 -8.22
C LEU A 89 2.86 15.67 -7.95
N ARG A 90 2.90 16.26 -6.76
CA ARG A 90 3.97 17.14 -6.29
C ARG A 90 5.35 16.48 -6.29
N SER A 91 5.40 15.19 -5.97
CA SER A 91 6.64 14.39 -5.98
C SER A 91 7.07 13.98 -7.38
N LEU A 92 6.14 14.02 -8.33
CA LEU A 92 6.32 13.47 -9.68
C LEU A 92 6.60 14.53 -10.74
N THR A 93 6.18 15.78 -10.49
CA THR A 93 6.29 16.89 -11.45
C THR A 93 6.95 18.10 -10.83
N SER A 94 7.48 19.00 -11.67
CA SER A 94 7.94 20.32 -11.20
C SER A 94 6.76 21.18 -10.78
N VAL A 95 6.98 22.02 -9.76
CA VAL A 95 5.98 23.01 -9.31
C VAL A 95 5.70 23.98 -10.45
N ASN A 96 4.47 24.06 -10.89
CA ASN A 96 4.00 25.01 -11.90
C ASN A 96 3.27 26.15 -11.19
N GLN A 97 3.83 27.35 -11.29
CA GLN A 97 3.24 28.57 -10.72
C GLN A 97 2.35 29.33 -11.72
N THR A 98 2.23 28.83 -12.96
CA THR A 98 1.42 29.48 -13.99
C THR A 98 -0.07 29.34 -13.63
N ALA A 99 -0.80 30.44 -13.66
CA ALA A 99 -2.25 30.42 -13.49
C ALA A 99 -2.89 29.61 -14.63
N LEU A 100 -3.81 28.73 -14.27
CA LEU A 100 -4.55 27.95 -15.25
C LEU A 100 -5.61 28.83 -15.95
N PRO A 101 -5.87 28.60 -17.25
CA PRO A 101 -7.00 29.20 -17.93
C PRO A 101 -8.32 28.82 -17.22
N PRO A 102 -9.37 29.69 -17.28
CA PRO A 102 -10.65 29.40 -16.64
C PRO A 102 -11.28 28.08 -17.06
N GLU A 103 -11.15 27.71 -18.34
CA GLU A 103 -11.67 26.45 -18.89
C GLU A 103 -10.99 25.22 -18.26
N ASP A 104 -9.68 25.27 -18.04
CA ASP A 104 -8.93 24.21 -17.37
C ASP A 104 -9.26 24.13 -15.88
N LEU A 105 -9.51 25.26 -15.21
CA LEU A 105 -9.97 25.31 -13.82
C LEU A 105 -11.33 24.63 -13.67
N GLU A 106 -12.26 24.82 -14.61
CA GLU A 106 -13.57 24.15 -14.59
C GLU A 106 -13.44 22.63 -14.68
N VAL A 107 -12.51 22.13 -15.51
CA VAL A 107 -12.22 20.68 -15.61
C VAL A 107 -11.68 20.15 -14.28
N ILE A 108 -10.70 20.83 -13.68
CA ILE A 108 -10.12 20.43 -12.39
C ILE A 108 -11.18 20.45 -11.28
N ASP A 109 -11.97 21.50 -11.19
CA ASP A 109 -13.08 21.62 -10.23
C ASP A 109 -14.12 20.50 -10.39
N ALA A 110 -14.41 20.10 -11.64
CA ALA A 110 -15.33 19.03 -11.91
C ALA A 110 -14.79 17.66 -11.43
N ILE A 111 -13.48 17.41 -11.57
CA ILE A 111 -12.83 16.20 -11.05
C ILE A 111 -12.89 16.21 -9.52
N ILE A 112 -12.51 17.31 -8.89
CA ILE A 112 -12.53 17.47 -7.42
C ILE A 112 -13.96 17.23 -6.89
N LYS A 113 -14.98 17.84 -7.49
CA LYS A 113 -16.38 17.65 -7.06
C LYS A 113 -16.88 16.21 -7.18
N ARG A 114 -16.41 15.44 -8.15
CA ARG A 114 -16.74 14.01 -8.30
C ARG A 114 -16.07 13.16 -7.22
N GLY A 115 -14.84 13.52 -6.84
CA GLY A 115 -14.01 12.80 -5.92
C GLY A 115 -14.38 12.94 -4.45
N HIS A 116 -15.23 13.90 -4.08
CA HIS A 116 -15.59 14.11 -2.67
C HIS A 116 -16.43 12.94 -2.12
N PRO A 117 -15.94 12.20 -1.11
CA PRO A 117 -16.76 11.25 -0.39
C PRO A 117 -17.87 11.99 0.36
N LYS A 118 -19.13 11.55 0.18
CA LYS A 118 -20.29 12.14 0.89
C LYS A 118 -20.19 12.04 2.43
N GLU A 119 -19.29 11.21 2.94
CA GLU A 119 -19.08 10.95 4.38
C GLU A 119 -18.35 12.05 5.14
N PHE A 120 -17.63 12.94 4.46
CA PHE A 120 -16.89 14.03 5.12
C PHE A 120 -17.75 15.26 5.46
N SER A 121 -19.01 15.30 5.03
CA SER A 121 -19.90 16.44 5.28
C SER A 121 -20.45 16.53 6.73
N SER A 122 -20.15 15.54 7.60
CA SER A 122 -20.71 15.43 8.96
C SER A 122 -19.71 15.59 10.10
N LEU A 123 -18.47 16.05 9.84
CA LEU A 123 -17.50 16.27 10.92
C LEU A 123 -17.66 17.63 11.58
N PRO A 124 -17.82 17.71 12.92
CA PRO A 124 -17.82 18.98 13.62
C PRO A 124 -16.43 19.61 13.64
N SER A 125 -16.37 20.86 13.21
CA SER A 125 -15.32 21.85 13.45
C SER A 125 -13.85 21.41 13.32
N PHE A 126 -13.37 21.20 12.12
CA PHE A 126 -12.05 21.63 11.70
C PHE A 126 -12.24 22.80 10.73
N ASN A 127 -11.36 23.82 10.81
CA ASN A 127 -11.50 25.09 10.11
C ASN A 127 -12.23 24.97 8.76
N GLU A 128 -13.27 25.74 8.55
CA GLU A 128 -14.24 25.69 7.44
C GLU A 128 -13.64 25.51 6.03
N ILE A 129 -12.32 25.68 5.88
CA ILE A 129 -11.56 25.55 4.65
C ILE A 129 -11.33 24.08 4.26
N SER A 130 -11.00 23.19 5.22
CA SER A 130 -10.71 21.78 4.92
C SER A 130 -11.98 20.94 4.71
N ALA A 131 -13.09 21.30 5.34
CA ALA A 131 -14.37 20.58 5.17
C ALA A 131 -15.06 20.89 3.83
N ARG A 132 -14.79 22.05 3.22
CA ARG A 132 -15.40 22.46 1.95
C ARG A 132 -14.65 22.01 0.70
N GLN A 133 -13.36 21.62 0.82
CA GLN A 133 -12.49 21.31 -0.33
C GLN A 133 -12.15 19.82 -0.52
N GLY A 134 -12.65 18.91 0.36
CA GLY A 134 -12.26 17.50 0.39
C GLY A 134 -10.75 17.36 0.59
N SER A 135 -10.36 16.93 1.75
CA SER A 135 -8.95 16.89 2.10
C SER A 135 -8.31 15.67 1.44
N THR A 136 -7.47 15.90 0.45
CA THR A 136 -6.57 14.88 -0.11
C THR A 136 -5.38 14.67 0.82
N LEU A 137 -4.64 13.59 0.65
CA LEU A 137 -3.43 13.33 1.42
C LEU A 137 -2.41 14.44 1.25
N ALA A 138 -2.13 14.87 0.02
CA ALA A 138 -1.20 15.95 -0.27
C ALA A 138 -1.56 17.23 0.48
N THR A 139 -2.84 17.61 0.49
CA THR A 139 -3.35 18.77 1.21
C THR A 139 -3.19 18.62 2.72
N LEU A 140 -3.54 17.47 3.29
CA LEU A 140 -3.43 17.22 4.73
C LEU A 140 -1.98 17.19 5.22
N ILE A 141 -1.08 16.52 4.48
CA ILE A 141 0.35 16.48 4.82
C ILE A 141 0.94 17.89 4.84
N LYS A 142 0.66 18.66 3.77
CA LYS A 142 1.20 20.01 3.62
C LYS A 142 0.60 20.99 4.65
N ALA A 143 -0.72 21.01 4.81
CA ALA A 143 -1.41 21.91 5.74
C ALA A 143 -1.09 21.57 7.20
N GLY A 144 -0.92 20.28 7.51
CA GLY A 144 -0.52 19.82 8.85
C GLY A 144 0.96 20.02 9.16
N GLY A 145 1.78 20.49 8.21
CA GLY A 145 3.21 20.74 8.44
C GLY A 145 4.01 19.46 8.68
N TYR A 146 3.56 18.31 8.18
CA TYR A 146 4.30 17.06 8.30
C TYR A 146 5.54 17.03 7.40
N VAL A 147 6.61 16.43 7.86
CA VAL A 147 7.76 16.09 7.00
C VAL A 147 7.28 15.11 5.95
N TRP A 148 7.49 15.43 4.68
CA TRP A 148 6.98 14.69 3.55
C TRP A 148 8.12 14.25 2.62
N ASN A 149 8.25 12.94 2.43
CA ASN A 149 9.34 12.36 1.65
C ASN A 149 10.71 12.91 2.07
N ARG A 150 10.94 12.97 3.37
CA ARG A 150 12.15 13.49 4.04
C ARG A 150 12.30 15.01 4.05
N THR A 151 11.50 15.75 3.27
CA THR A 151 11.56 17.22 3.19
C THR A 151 10.18 17.84 3.07
N ASP A 152 9.73 18.18 1.87
CA ASP A 152 8.52 18.93 1.56
C ASP A 152 7.62 18.26 0.49
N GLY A 153 7.90 16.99 0.15
CA GLY A 153 7.14 16.22 -0.83
C GLY A 153 7.51 16.47 -2.29
N THR A 154 8.52 17.28 -2.58
CA THR A 154 8.99 17.52 -3.96
C THR A 154 9.86 16.40 -4.51
N GLN A 155 10.41 15.56 -3.63
CA GLN A 155 11.13 14.34 -4.02
C GLN A 155 10.19 13.14 -3.97
N SER A 156 10.30 12.27 -4.96
CA SER A 156 9.57 10.99 -4.92
C SER A 156 10.35 9.93 -4.14
N ILE A 157 9.62 9.02 -3.53
CA ILE A 157 10.16 7.78 -2.99
C ILE A 157 10.19 6.75 -4.12
N CYS A 158 11.38 6.46 -4.63
CA CYS A 158 11.58 5.47 -5.69
C CYS A 158 13.04 4.98 -5.69
N THR A 159 13.31 3.91 -6.42
CA THR A 159 14.65 3.28 -6.50
C THR A 159 15.74 4.23 -6.99
N ASP A 160 15.36 5.26 -7.76
CA ASP A 160 16.28 6.23 -8.35
C ASP A 160 16.59 7.43 -7.43
N SER A 161 15.89 7.56 -6.29
CA SER A 161 16.04 8.71 -5.38
C SER A 161 16.26 8.30 -3.93
N VAL A 162 15.21 7.86 -3.23
CA VAL A 162 15.26 7.46 -1.83
C VAL A 162 15.29 5.94 -1.74
N GLN A 163 16.50 5.37 -1.61
CA GLN A 163 16.66 3.92 -1.57
C GLN A 163 16.56 3.35 -0.16
N VAL A 164 17.05 4.08 0.86
CA VAL A 164 17.14 3.58 2.24
C VAL A 164 16.83 4.69 3.25
N LYS A 165 16.03 4.36 4.28
CA LYS A 165 15.88 5.14 5.51
C LYS A 165 16.42 4.33 6.68
N GLN A 166 17.36 4.92 7.43
CA GLN A 166 17.95 4.31 8.61
C GLN A 166 17.15 4.64 9.86
N PHE A 167 17.05 3.67 10.76
CA PHE A 167 16.52 3.80 12.11
C PHE A 167 17.59 3.34 13.14
N GLN A 168 17.32 3.55 14.40
CA GLN A 168 18.25 3.14 15.46
C GLN A 168 18.44 1.61 15.52
N ASP A 169 17.42 0.85 15.19
CA ASP A 169 17.34 -0.60 15.27
C ASP A 169 17.24 -1.29 13.89
N GLY A 170 17.45 -0.53 12.80
CA GLY A 170 17.42 -1.12 11.47
C GLY A 170 17.21 -0.13 10.33
N LEU A 171 16.56 -0.58 9.27
CA LEU A 171 16.36 0.21 8.05
C LEU A 171 15.09 -0.19 7.29
N VAL A 172 14.63 0.72 6.45
CA VAL A 172 13.67 0.46 5.37
C VAL A 172 14.36 0.69 4.04
N ARG A 173 14.32 -0.31 3.15
CA ARG A 173 14.84 -0.24 1.79
C ARG A 173 13.69 -0.26 0.80
N VAL A 174 13.69 0.68 -0.14
CA VAL A 174 12.72 0.78 -1.24
C VAL A 174 13.12 -0.19 -2.37
N LEU A 175 12.19 -1.04 -2.78
CA LEU A 175 12.34 -1.95 -3.92
C LEU A 175 11.66 -1.42 -5.17
N THR A 176 10.51 -0.78 -5.00
CA THR A 176 9.71 -0.15 -6.05
C THR A 176 9.09 1.14 -5.50
N PRO A 177 8.60 2.04 -6.34
CA PRO A 177 8.63 2.02 -7.79
C PRO A 177 9.95 2.51 -8.37
N SER A 178 10.20 2.27 -9.66
CA SER A 178 11.22 2.98 -10.42
C SER A 178 10.70 4.35 -10.90
N ARG A 179 11.61 5.25 -11.26
CA ARG A 179 11.24 6.53 -11.91
C ARG A 179 10.43 6.31 -13.19
N ALA A 180 10.72 5.26 -13.94
CA ALA A 180 9.98 4.92 -15.16
C ALA A 180 8.51 4.60 -14.87
N ARG A 181 8.22 3.88 -13.78
CA ARG A 181 6.84 3.56 -13.35
C ARG A 181 6.08 4.82 -12.92
N LEU A 182 6.72 5.70 -12.16
CA LEU A 182 6.13 6.98 -11.78
C LEU A 182 5.83 7.86 -13.01
N ASN A 183 6.71 7.88 -14.01
CA ASN A 183 6.45 8.57 -15.27
C ASN A 183 5.26 7.97 -16.05
N SER A 184 5.05 6.67 -15.96
CA SER A 184 3.88 6.02 -16.56
C SER A 184 2.58 6.42 -15.88
N LEU A 185 2.58 6.56 -14.55
CA LEU A 185 1.45 7.09 -13.79
C LEU A 185 1.10 8.53 -14.21
N ILE A 186 2.11 9.41 -14.36
CA ILE A 186 1.90 10.78 -14.86
C ILE A 186 1.29 10.78 -16.27
N LYS A 187 1.77 9.91 -17.16
CA LYS A 187 1.22 9.79 -18.53
C LYS A 187 -0.24 9.35 -18.52
N SER A 188 -0.59 8.40 -17.66
CA SER A 188 -1.98 7.97 -17.47
C SER A 188 -2.85 9.13 -17.01
N TRP A 189 -2.41 9.89 -16.00
CA TRP A 189 -3.09 11.09 -15.51
C TRP A 189 -3.27 12.14 -16.61
N GLN A 190 -2.22 12.42 -17.39
CA GLN A 190 -2.29 13.35 -18.52
C GLN A 190 -3.31 12.92 -19.57
N GLN A 191 -3.42 11.62 -19.85
CA GLN A 191 -4.42 11.09 -20.78
C GLN A 191 -5.84 11.28 -20.24
N ASP A 192 -6.07 11.05 -18.95
CA ASP A 192 -7.36 11.26 -18.32
C ASP A 192 -7.76 12.74 -18.32
N LEU A 193 -6.84 13.65 -17.98
CA LEU A 193 -7.08 15.09 -18.05
C LEU A 193 -7.49 15.53 -19.45
N ARG A 194 -6.80 15.05 -20.51
CA ARG A 194 -7.15 15.36 -21.91
C ARG A 194 -8.53 14.84 -22.29
N ARG A 195 -8.92 13.65 -21.80
CA ARG A 195 -10.26 13.11 -22.00
C ARG A 195 -11.35 13.98 -21.36
N TYR A 196 -11.03 14.66 -20.26
CA TYR A 196 -11.90 15.61 -19.60
C TYR A 196 -11.89 17.03 -20.22
N GLY A 197 -11.06 17.26 -21.24
CA GLY A 197 -10.96 18.55 -21.95
C GLY A 197 -9.88 19.50 -21.42
N PHE A 198 -9.04 19.06 -20.48
CA PHE A 198 -7.92 19.87 -19.99
C PHE A 198 -6.86 20.05 -21.10
N THR A 199 -6.44 21.29 -21.33
CA THR A 199 -5.47 21.62 -22.38
C THR A 199 -4.16 22.20 -21.86
N GLY A 200 -4.10 22.56 -20.57
CA GLY A 200 -2.97 23.21 -19.95
C GLY A 200 -1.75 22.31 -19.71
N PRO A 201 -0.65 22.89 -19.28
CA PRO A 201 0.53 22.14 -18.87
C PRO A 201 0.25 21.37 -17.58
N VAL A 202 0.65 20.12 -17.54
CA VAL A 202 0.59 19.33 -16.31
C VAL A 202 1.81 19.67 -15.45
N GLY A 203 1.55 20.40 -14.39
CA GLY A 203 2.50 20.68 -13.32
C GLY A 203 1.74 20.69 -12.01
N THR A 204 2.41 20.72 -10.88
CA THR A 204 1.71 20.70 -9.61
C THR A 204 1.34 22.09 -9.14
N ASN A 205 0.06 22.30 -8.83
CA ASN A 205 -0.44 23.26 -7.88
C ASN A 205 -1.46 22.54 -6.97
N GLN A 206 -1.95 23.17 -5.93
CA GLN A 206 -2.80 22.48 -4.97
C GLN A 206 -4.06 21.87 -5.60
N ALA A 207 -4.74 22.57 -6.49
CA ALA A 207 -5.96 22.09 -7.12
C ALA A 207 -5.70 20.89 -8.06
N ILE A 208 -4.58 20.90 -8.78
CA ILE A 208 -4.19 19.78 -9.65
C ILE A 208 -3.74 18.57 -8.82
N ASP A 209 -3.04 18.77 -7.71
CA ASP A 209 -2.67 17.70 -6.78
C ASP A 209 -3.93 17.01 -6.22
N ASP A 210 -4.92 17.79 -5.78
CA ASP A 210 -6.18 17.27 -5.27
C ASP A 210 -6.96 16.50 -6.35
N ALA A 211 -7.04 17.05 -7.56
CA ALA A 211 -7.70 16.39 -8.69
C ALA A 211 -6.99 15.09 -9.09
N PHE A 212 -5.67 15.04 -9.01
CA PHE A 212 -4.88 13.84 -9.27
C PHE A 212 -5.27 12.70 -8.31
N GLU A 213 -5.21 12.93 -7.00
CA GLU A 213 -5.52 11.92 -6.00
C GLU A 213 -6.99 11.47 -6.09
N LEU A 214 -7.93 12.42 -6.22
CA LEU A 214 -9.35 12.12 -6.31
C LEU A 214 -9.75 11.38 -7.60
N ASN A 215 -9.08 11.63 -8.72
CA ASN A 215 -9.35 10.91 -9.97
C ASN A 215 -9.02 9.42 -9.85
N PHE A 216 -7.86 9.09 -9.29
CA PHE A 216 -7.43 7.70 -9.16
C PHE A 216 -8.24 6.96 -8.08
N GLU A 217 -8.56 7.60 -6.97
CA GLU A 217 -9.44 7.02 -5.95
C GLU A 217 -10.80 6.56 -6.52
N HIS A 218 -11.33 7.28 -7.51
CA HIS A 218 -12.63 6.97 -8.11
C HIS A 218 -12.57 6.06 -9.35
N SER A 219 -11.48 6.07 -10.09
CA SER A 219 -11.35 5.26 -11.32
C SER A 219 -11.49 3.78 -11.04
N ASN A 220 -11.05 3.31 -9.87
CA ASN A 220 -11.17 1.91 -9.46
C ASN A 220 -12.62 1.49 -9.13
N LYS A 221 -13.51 2.43 -8.80
CA LYS A 221 -14.94 2.12 -8.55
C LYS A 221 -15.72 1.76 -9.83
N VAL A 222 -15.25 2.15 -11.01
CA VAL A 222 -15.96 1.99 -12.30
C VAL A 222 -15.53 0.73 -13.04
N LYS A 223 -14.31 0.22 -12.84
CA LYS A 223 -13.79 -0.98 -13.54
C LYS A 223 -14.33 -2.32 -13.01
N ALA A 224 -15.03 -2.35 -11.90
CA ALA A 224 -15.56 -3.57 -11.26
C ALA A 224 -16.79 -4.20 -11.97
N LYS A 225 -17.02 -3.95 -13.28
CA LYS A 225 -18.02 -4.61 -14.10
C LYS A 225 -17.38 -5.31 -15.29
N GLY A 226 -16.60 -6.35 -15.05
CA GLY A 226 -16.03 -7.15 -16.12
C GLY A 226 -15.60 -8.52 -15.65
N GLU A 227 -16.41 -9.52 -16.01
CA GLU A 227 -16.10 -10.94 -16.00
C GLU A 227 -15.99 -11.63 -14.63
N ILE A 228 -17.15 -12.07 -14.15
CA ILE A 228 -17.24 -13.27 -13.32
C ILE A 228 -16.82 -14.45 -14.23
N LEU A 229 -15.55 -14.76 -14.25
CA LEU A 229 -15.10 -16.07 -14.70
C LEU A 229 -15.46 -17.05 -13.58
N ILE A 230 -16.63 -17.66 -13.71
CA ILE A 230 -16.97 -18.88 -12.95
C ILE A 230 -16.01 -19.95 -13.45
N SER A 231 -14.83 -20.04 -12.90
CA SER A 231 -13.95 -21.19 -13.08
C SER A 231 -14.34 -22.29 -12.08
N ALA A 232 -15.53 -22.81 -12.23
CA ALA A 232 -15.87 -24.07 -11.58
C ALA A 232 -15.01 -25.18 -12.20
N GLY A 233 -13.98 -25.65 -11.48
CA GLY A 233 -13.40 -26.95 -11.69
C GLY A 233 -12.18 -27.07 -12.61
N CYS A 234 -11.34 -26.06 -12.80
CA CYS A 234 -10.03 -26.25 -13.41
C CYS A 234 -8.94 -26.14 -12.35
N ASN A 235 -8.29 -27.25 -12.00
CA ASN A 235 -7.04 -27.30 -11.22
C ASN A 235 -5.87 -26.78 -12.08
N LYS A 236 -5.93 -25.52 -12.49
CA LYS A 236 -4.81 -24.87 -13.19
C LYS A 236 -3.75 -24.46 -12.19
N SER A 237 -2.48 -24.58 -12.59
CA SER A 237 -1.39 -24.07 -11.79
C SER A 237 -1.22 -22.56 -11.98
N LEU A 238 -0.47 -21.90 -11.08
CA LEU A 238 -0.17 -20.49 -11.22
C LEU A 238 0.59 -20.20 -12.53
N GLU A 239 1.47 -21.10 -12.96
CA GLU A 239 2.22 -21.02 -14.22
C GLU A 239 1.31 -20.98 -15.45
N GLU A 240 0.16 -21.68 -15.40
CA GLU A 240 -0.78 -21.76 -16.53
C GLU A 240 -1.68 -20.52 -16.63
N ILE A 241 -1.90 -19.82 -15.52
CA ILE A 241 -2.87 -18.70 -15.46
C ILE A 241 -2.25 -17.33 -15.27
N TYR A 242 -0.98 -17.28 -14.83
CA TYR A 242 -0.31 -16.00 -14.56
C TYR A 242 -0.37 -15.06 -15.78
N LYS A 243 -0.76 -13.83 -15.52
CA LYS A 243 -0.69 -12.71 -16.47
C LYS A 243 -0.26 -11.48 -15.68
N PRO A 244 0.72 -10.70 -16.17
CA PRO A 244 1.15 -9.49 -15.49
C PRO A 244 0.02 -8.48 -15.32
N ASP A 245 -0.03 -7.83 -14.16
CA ASP A 245 -0.82 -6.63 -13.95
C ASP A 245 -0.20 -5.46 -14.75
N ASP A 246 -1.03 -4.62 -15.36
CA ASP A 246 -0.61 -3.46 -16.16
C ASP A 246 -1.08 -2.11 -15.57
N SER A 247 -1.65 -2.13 -14.36
CA SER A 247 -2.15 -0.93 -13.66
C SER A 247 -1.00 0.05 -13.37
N PRO A 248 -1.04 1.30 -13.90
CA PRO A 248 -0.04 2.30 -13.54
C PRO A 248 -0.07 2.68 -12.05
N THR A 249 -1.22 2.56 -11.39
CA THR A 249 -1.39 2.82 -9.95
C THR A 249 -0.65 1.77 -9.14
N ASN A 250 -0.91 0.48 -9.39
CA ASN A 250 -0.22 -0.63 -8.74
C ASN A 250 1.29 -0.60 -9.01
N ALA A 251 1.68 -0.29 -10.27
CA ALA A 251 3.09 -0.10 -10.64
C ALA A 251 3.79 1.05 -9.89
N SER A 252 3.04 1.98 -9.28
CA SER A 252 3.57 3.08 -8.47
C SER A 252 3.73 2.72 -6.99
N SER A 253 3.37 1.51 -6.58
CA SER A 253 3.43 1.07 -5.19
C SER A 253 4.84 1.11 -4.61
N ILE A 254 4.97 1.66 -3.42
CA ILE A 254 6.21 1.64 -2.63
C ILE A 254 6.31 0.28 -1.93
N ALA A 255 6.95 -0.68 -2.57
CA ALA A 255 7.30 -1.94 -1.93
C ALA A 255 8.66 -1.84 -1.23
N THR A 256 8.79 -2.52 -0.09
CA THR A 256 9.96 -2.35 0.78
C THR A 256 10.47 -3.67 1.37
N ILE A 257 11.78 -3.71 1.63
CA ILE A 257 12.37 -4.59 2.64
C ILE A 257 12.52 -3.77 3.91
N ILE A 258 12.02 -4.27 5.03
CA ILE A 258 12.10 -3.65 6.35
C ILE A 258 12.91 -4.58 7.25
N GLU A 259 14.02 -4.05 7.77
CA GLU A 259 14.89 -4.77 8.70
C GLU A 259 14.87 -4.03 10.03
N LEU A 260 14.27 -4.60 11.06
CA LEU A 260 14.18 -4.02 12.41
C LEU A 260 14.47 -5.09 13.47
N ASP A 261 15.32 -4.79 14.45
CA ASP A 261 15.76 -5.71 15.50
C ASP A 261 16.23 -7.08 14.96
N GLY A 262 16.82 -7.06 13.75
CA GLY A 262 17.29 -8.25 13.05
C GLY A 262 16.20 -9.06 12.35
N ILE A 263 14.93 -8.69 12.42
CA ILE A 263 13.81 -9.28 11.67
C ILE A 263 13.76 -8.63 10.28
N ARG A 264 13.58 -9.44 9.24
CA ARG A 264 13.57 -9.02 7.85
C ARG A 264 12.22 -9.30 7.20
N LEU A 265 11.49 -8.24 6.87
CA LEU A 265 10.15 -8.30 6.29
C LEU A 265 10.16 -7.84 4.84
N LEU A 266 9.39 -8.52 3.98
CA LEU A 266 9.13 -8.09 2.61
C LEU A 266 7.68 -7.61 2.50
N MET A 267 7.49 -6.31 2.30
CA MET A 267 6.18 -5.67 2.20
C MET A 267 5.94 -5.25 0.75
N LEU A 268 5.10 -6.01 0.04
CA LEU A 268 4.97 -5.87 -1.43
C LEU A 268 3.91 -4.86 -1.87
N ALA A 269 3.05 -4.38 -0.96
CA ALA A 269 1.93 -3.51 -1.33
C ALA A 269 1.11 -4.12 -2.50
N ASP A 270 0.88 -3.35 -3.58
CA ASP A 270 0.24 -3.85 -4.81
C ASP A 270 1.20 -3.82 -6.01
N ALA A 271 2.51 -3.86 -5.72
CA ALA A 271 3.56 -3.78 -6.72
C ALA A 271 3.51 -4.92 -7.74
N LEU A 272 4.00 -4.63 -8.94
CA LEU A 272 4.08 -5.61 -10.02
C LEU A 272 5.16 -6.67 -9.75
N ALA A 273 4.86 -7.92 -10.06
CA ALA A 273 5.77 -9.04 -9.84
C ALA A 273 7.11 -8.86 -10.54
N GLU A 274 7.11 -8.34 -11.78
CA GLU A 274 8.30 -8.16 -12.59
C GLU A 274 9.26 -7.13 -11.98
N ASP A 275 8.72 -6.04 -11.42
CA ASP A 275 9.53 -4.99 -10.80
C ASP A 275 10.18 -5.50 -9.51
N ILE A 276 9.43 -6.24 -8.70
CA ILE A 276 9.96 -6.89 -7.50
C ILE A 276 11.01 -7.94 -7.87
N LEU A 277 10.71 -8.80 -8.85
CA LEU A 277 11.63 -9.85 -9.31
C LEU A 277 12.97 -9.27 -9.78
N MET A 278 12.93 -8.18 -10.55
CA MET A 278 14.14 -7.49 -11.01
C MET A 278 15.01 -7.04 -9.84
N GLU A 279 14.40 -6.40 -8.82
CA GLU A 279 15.13 -5.88 -7.68
C GLU A 279 15.65 -6.98 -6.74
N VAL A 280 14.85 -8.01 -6.45
CA VAL A 280 15.32 -9.13 -5.61
C VAL A 280 16.41 -9.96 -6.30
N GLN A 281 16.37 -10.11 -7.62
CA GLN A 281 17.45 -10.73 -8.39
C GLN A 281 18.72 -9.89 -8.35
N ARG A 282 18.62 -8.56 -8.47
CA ARG A 282 19.74 -7.65 -8.32
C ARG A 282 20.38 -7.78 -6.93
N LEU A 283 19.59 -7.77 -5.87
CA LEU A 283 20.07 -7.94 -4.49
C LEU A 283 20.71 -9.33 -4.30
N LYS A 284 20.09 -10.38 -4.81
CA LYS A 284 20.63 -11.75 -4.78
C LYS A 284 21.98 -11.85 -5.49
N SER A 285 22.15 -11.16 -6.62
CA SER A 285 23.44 -11.09 -7.33
C SER A 285 24.53 -10.37 -6.55
N GLN A 286 24.16 -9.54 -5.59
CA GLN A 286 25.04 -8.85 -4.64
C GLN A 286 25.34 -9.67 -3.36
N GLY A 287 24.83 -10.91 -3.31
CA GLY A 287 25.05 -11.84 -2.21
C GLY A 287 24.00 -11.77 -1.08
N GLU A 288 22.92 -11.01 -1.27
CA GLU A 288 21.85 -10.99 -0.28
C GLU A 288 21.00 -12.26 -0.33
N VAL A 289 20.58 -12.74 0.82
CA VAL A 289 19.67 -13.89 0.96
C VAL A 289 18.24 -13.41 0.76
N MET A 290 17.48 -14.12 -0.07
CA MET A 290 16.06 -13.80 -0.38
C MET A 290 15.10 -14.65 0.46
N MET A 291 15.53 -15.03 1.66
CA MET A 291 14.70 -15.58 2.73
C MET A 291 14.36 -14.46 3.70
N PHE A 292 13.07 -14.32 4.00
CA PHE A 292 12.53 -13.31 4.89
C PHE A 292 11.91 -13.96 6.13
N ASP A 293 11.77 -13.22 7.23
CA ASP A 293 11.03 -13.69 8.41
C ASP A 293 9.51 -13.63 8.19
N ALA A 294 9.07 -12.70 7.32
CA ALA A 294 7.70 -12.65 6.82
C ALA A 294 7.59 -11.91 5.48
N ILE A 295 6.56 -12.25 4.71
CA ILE A 295 6.20 -11.59 3.44
C ILE A 295 4.73 -11.16 3.49
N LYS A 296 4.44 -9.88 3.26
CA LYS A 296 3.09 -9.42 2.84
C LYS A 296 2.99 -9.60 1.34
N ILE A 297 2.10 -10.49 0.91
CA ILE A 297 1.94 -10.81 -0.51
C ILE A 297 1.34 -9.63 -1.28
N SER A 298 1.70 -9.48 -2.56
CA SER A 298 1.25 -8.37 -3.37
C SER A 298 -0.25 -8.41 -3.65
N HIS A 299 -0.88 -7.23 -3.74
CA HIS A 299 -2.22 -6.97 -4.24
C HIS A 299 -3.25 -7.96 -3.67
N HIS A 300 -3.31 -8.03 -2.33
CA HIS A 300 -4.29 -8.82 -1.56
C HIS A 300 -4.31 -10.33 -1.89
N GLY A 301 -3.24 -10.84 -2.50
CA GLY A 301 -3.15 -12.22 -2.97
C GLY A 301 -3.61 -12.43 -4.41
N SER A 302 -3.50 -11.40 -5.25
CA SER A 302 -3.76 -11.49 -6.68
C SER A 302 -2.69 -12.31 -7.41
N ASN A 303 -3.13 -13.24 -8.25
CA ASN A 303 -2.25 -14.01 -9.14
C ASN A 303 -1.61 -13.15 -10.25
N TYR A 304 -2.12 -11.95 -10.53
CA TYR A 304 -1.53 -11.01 -11.51
C TYR A 304 -0.31 -10.25 -10.97
N ASN A 305 -0.13 -10.21 -9.63
CA ASN A 305 0.92 -9.43 -8.98
C ASN A 305 1.98 -10.32 -8.28
N THR A 306 1.87 -11.65 -8.43
CA THR A 306 2.85 -12.59 -7.88
C THR A 306 3.11 -13.70 -8.90
N SER A 307 4.24 -13.59 -9.62
CA SER A 307 4.61 -14.57 -10.65
C SER A 307 5.24 -15.83 -10.05
N PRO A 308 5.18 -16.97 -10.76
CA PRO A 308 5.92 -18.19 -10.39
C PRO A 308 7.41 -17.94 -10.24
N GLU A 309 8.00 -17.13 -11.13
CA GLU A 309 9.42 -16.77 -11.10
C GLU A 309 9.76 -15.99 -9.83
N LEU A 310 8.89 -15.04 -9.40
CA LEU A 310 9.09 -14.31 -8.14
C LEU A 310 9.07 -15.29 -6.96
N LEU A 311 8.08 -16.18 -6.89
CA LEU A 311 7.98 -17.20 -5.84
C LEU A 311 9.19 -18.15 -5.82
N SER A 312 9.85 -18.39 -6.95
CA SER A 312 11.05 -19.23 -7.01
C SER A 312 12.29 -18.57 -6.38
N VAL A 313 12.24 -17.25 -6.19
CA VAL A 313 13.38 -16.47 -5.67
C VAL A 313 13.21 -16.09 -4.19
N ILE A 314 11.98 -15.83 -3.75
CA ILE A 314 11.67 -15.37 -2.38
C ILE A 314 10.92 -16.44 -1.59
N ASP A 315 11.19 -16.53 -0.27
CA ASP A 315 10.40 -17.36 0.63
C ASP A 315 10.41 -16.80 2.07
N ALA A 316 9.46 -17.30 2.89
CA ALA A 316 9.35 -16.96 4.30
C ALA A 316 8.53 -18.01 5.06
N PRO A 317 8.75 -18.17 6.37
CA PRO A 317 7.88 -18.99 7.22
C PRO A 317 6.50 -18.33 7.49
N ARG A 318 6.33 -17.03 7.20
CA ARG A 318 5.08 -16.31 7.47
C ARG A 318 4.67 -15.51 6.25
N TYR A 319 3.41 -15.67 5.84
CA TYR A 319 2.80 -14.93 4.74
C TYR A 319 1.57 -14.17 5.25
N PHE A 320 1.47 -12.88 4.95
CA PHE A 320 0.33 -12.04 5.29
C PHE A 320 -0.51 -11.76 4.05
N ILE A 321 -1.80 -12.09 4.13
CA ILE A 321 -2.80 -11.89 3.09
C ILE A 321 -3.90 -10.99 3.65
N SER A 322 -3.99 -9.76 3.14
CA SER A 322 -4.96 -8.76 3.57
C SER A 322 -6.10 -8.67 2.55
N SER A 323 -7.22 -9.34 2.82
CA SER A 323 -8.41 -9.33 1.97
C SER A 323 -9.60 -9.89 2.72
N ASP A 324 -10.80 -9.32 2.48
CA ASP A 324 -12.09 -9.86 2.94
C ASP A 324 -12.83 -10.66 1.85
N GLY A 325 -12.24 -10.82 0.66
CA GLY A 325 -12.84 -11.50 -0.48
C GLY A 325 -13.97 -10.72 -1.17
N SER A 326 -14.28 -9.49 -0.75
CA SER A 326 -15.45 -8.74 -1.24
C SER A 326 -15.25 -8.11 -2.61
N LYS A 327 -13.98 -7.88 -3.02
CA LYS A 327 -13.62 -7.30 -4.31
C LYS A 327 -12.62 -8.19 -5.03
N HIS A 328 -12.76 -8.23 -6.35
CA HIS A 328 -11.87 -8.95 -7.27
C HIS A 328 -11.67 -10.44 -6.97
N ASN A 329 -12.43 -11.02 -6.03
CA ASN A 329 -12.32 -12.41 -5.55
C ASN A 329 -10.91 -12.77 -5.02
N HIS A 330 -10.14 -11.78 -4.54
CA HIS A 330 -8.86 -12.06 -3.91
C HIS A 330 -9.02 -12.54 -2.46
N PRO A 331 -8.11 -13.39 -1.99
CA PRO A 331 -6.93 -13.92 -2.68
C PRO A 331 -7.27 -15.03 -3.69
N ASP A 332 -6.44 -15.18 -4.72
CA ASP A 332 -6.60 -16.26 -5.71
C ASP A 332 -6.07 -17.58 -5.15
N ILE A 333 -6.87 -18.64 -5.28
CA ILE A 333 -6.55 -19.94 -4.69
C ILE A 333 -5.31 -20.59 -5.32
N GLU A 334 -5.07 -20.36 -6.62
CA GLU A 334 -3.91 -20.89 -7.34
C GLU A 334 -2.60 -20.29 -6.79
N LEU A 335 -2.63 -19.01 -6.43
CA LEU A 335 -1.48 -18.37 -5.78
C LEU A 335 -1.24 -18.96 -4.39
N LEU A 336 -2.30 -19.14 -3.58
CA LEU A 336 -2.16 -19.74 -2.25
C LEU A 336 -1.59 -21.16 -2.33
N ARG A 337 -2.08 -21.99 -3.27
CA ARG A 337 -1.54 -23.32 -3.55
C ARG A 337 -0.07 -23.26 -3.95
N ALA A 338 0.29 -22.36 -4.87
CA ALA A 338 1.67 -22.16 -5.29
C ALA A 338 2.59 -21.74 -4.13
N ILE A 339 2.11 -20.98 -3.15
CA ILE A 339 2.88 -20.62 -1.96
C ILE A 339 3.12 -21.84 -1.06
N VAL A 340 2.07 -22.62 -0.75
CA VAL A 340 2.16 -23.69 0.25
C VAL A 340 2.76 -24.99 -0.29
N ASP A 341 2.71 -25.22 -1.59
CA ASP A 341 3.17 -26.47 -2.22
C ASP A 341 4.67 -26.44 -2.60
N ARG A 342 5.42 -25.41 -2.22
CA ARG A 342 6.88 -25.34 -2.41
C ARG A 342 7.59 -26.12 -1.32
N GLU A 343 8.62 -26.89 -1.70
CA GLU A 343 9.50 -27.56 -0.74
C GLU A 343 10.12 -26.55 0.23
N ALA A 344 10.11 -26.88 1.53
CA ALA A 344 10.77 -26.10 2.57
C ALA A 344 11.11 -27.01 3.77
N SER A 345 12.16 -26.62 4.49
CA SER A 345 12.54 -27.25 5.78
C SER A 345 11.77 -26.70 6.99
N PHE A 346 10.88 -25.74 6.76
CA PHE A 346 10.08 -25.06 7.79
C PHE A 346 8.59 -25.12 7.43
N THR A 347 7.74 -24.93 8.45
CA THR A 347 6.29 -24.81 8.26
C THR A 347 5.94 -23.37 7.87
N ARG A 348 5.18 -23.19 6.78
CA ARG A 348 4.64 -21.88 6.41
C ARG A 348 3.35 -21.61 7.16
N THR A 349 3.21 -20.40 7.70
CA THR A 349 1.94 -19.92 8.27
C THR A 349 1.37 -18.81 7.39
N LEU A 350 0.16 -19.01 6.91
CA LEU A 350 -0.60 -18.02 6.15
C LEU A 350 -1.54 -17.29 7.10
N TYR A 351 -1.31 -16.00 7.31
CA TYR A 351 -2.15 -15.13 8.14
C TYR A 351 -3.12 -14.36 7.28
N PHE A 352 -4.41 -14.56 7.49
CA PHE A 352 -5.49 -13.81 6.84
C PHE A 352 -6.14 -12.87 7.86
N ASN A 353 -6.40 -11.62 7.50
CA ASN A 353 -7.15 -10.69 8.35
C ASN A 353 -8.66 -11.01 8.39
N TYR A 354 -9.17 -11.79 7.45
CA TYR A 354 -10.54 -12.32 7.43
C TYR A 354 -10.57 -13.79 7.04
N SER A 355 -11.69 -14.46 7.32
CA SER A 355 -11.99 -15.77 6.73
C SER A 355 -12.64 -15.57 5.37
N THR A 356 -12.02 -16.05 4.30
CA THR A 356 -12.55 -16.05 2.93
C THR A 356 -12.86 -17.46 2.44
N PRO A 357 -13.59 -17.65 1.34
CA PRO A 357 -13.74 -18.97 0.73
C PRO A 357 -12.38 -19.62 0.44
N GLU A 358 -11.42 -18.87 -0.07
CA GLU A 358 -10.09 -19.33 -0.47
C GLU A 358 -9.22 -19.68 0.74
N SER A 359 -9.32 -18.95 1.86
CA SER A 359 -8.60 -19.29 3.09
C SER A 359 -9.12 -20.60 3.72
N ARG A 360 -10.42 -20.87 3.58
CA ARG A 360 -11.01 -22.16 4.00
C ARG A 360 -10.60 -23.30 3.08
N GLU A 361 -10.61 -23.07 1.75
CA GLU A 361 -10.22 -24.06 0.75
C GLU A 361 -8.74 -24.46 0.91
N ILE A 362 -7.83 -23.47 1.07
CA ILE A 362 -6.41 -23.76 1.21
C ILE A 362 -6.11 -24.55 2.50
N ARG A 363 -6.89 -24.36 3.55
CA ARG A 363 -6.71 -25.13 4.81
C ARG A 363 -6.82 -26.63 4.59
N ASP A 364 -7.72 -27.06 3.70
CA ASP A 364 -7.98 -28.48 3.40
C ASP A 364 -7.07 -29.02 2.27
N PHE A 365 -6.23 -28.15 1.68
CA PHE A 365 -5.33 -28.53 0.60
C PHE A 365 -4.21 -29.46 1.10
N GLN A 366 -3.87 -30.47 0.32
CA GLN A 366 -2.76 -31.37 0.59
C GLN A 366 -1.58 -31.00 -0.33
N ALA A 367 -0.50 -30.50 0.25
CA ALA A 367 0.70 -30.18 -0.51
C ALA A 367 1.26 -31.43 -1.19
N THR A 368 1.50 -31.34 -2.49
CA THR A 368 2.02 -32.46 -3.30
C THR A 368 3.50 -32.74 -3.04
N THR A 369 4.23 -31.71 -2.61
CA THR A 369 5.65 -31.79 -2.22
C THR A 369 5.86 -32.35 -0.81
N GLY A 370 4.78 -32.52 -0.03
CA GLY A 370 4.87 -32.87 1.39
C GLY A 370 5.25 -31.68 2.31
N ALA A 371 5.29 -30.47 1.77
CA ALA A 371 5.50 -29.27 2.58
C ALA A 371 4.39 -29.09 3.64
N THR A 372 4.77 -28.54 4.80
CA THR A 372 3.83 -28.30 5.90
C THR A 372 3.44 -26.83 5.96
N PHE A 373 2.17 -26.56 6.25
CA PHE A 373 1.68 -25.20 6.43
C PHE A 373 0.51 -25.13 7.43
N ILE A 374 0.24 -23.93 7.92
CA ILE A 374 -0.85 -23.58 8.84
C ILE A 374 -1.61 -22.40 8.26
N VAL A 375 -2.92 -22.37 8.45
CA VAL A 375 -3.81 -21.27 8.05
C VAL A 375 -4.41 -20.64 9.29
N GLU A 376 -4.07 -19.38 9.53
CA GLU A 376 -4.58 -18.53 10.61
C GLU A 376 -5.53 -17.48 10.05
N GLU A 377 -6.81 -17.60 10.34
CA GLU A 377 -7.85 -16.65 9.91
C GLU A 377 -8.19 -15.67 11.02
N ASN A 378 -8.72 -14.49 10.62
CA ASN A 378 -9.07 -13.41 11.54
C ASN A 378 -7.88 -12.98 12.41
N ALA A 379 -6.69 -12.98 11.83
CA ALA A 379 -5.43 -12.61 12.48
C ALA A 379 -5.34 -11.09 12.69
N THR A 380 -6.16 -10.57 13.63
CA THR A 380 -6.32 -9.13 13.90
C THR A 380 -5.63 -8.67 15.18
N SER A 381 -5.03 -9.59 15.95
CA SER A 381 -4.20 -9.28 17.11
C SER A 381 -2.74 -9.05 16.71
N TRP A 382 -1.94 -8.56 17.66
CA TRP A 382 -0.50 -8.47 17.49
C TRP A 382 0.11 -9.85 17.26
N ILE A 383 0.94 -9.96 16.23
CA ILE A 383 1.71 -11.15 15.89
C ILE A 383 3.17 -10.84 16.18
N GLU A 384 3.75 -11.55 17.13
CA GLU A 384 5.17 -11.44 17.43
C GLU A 384 5.97 -12.23 16.39
N ILE A 385 6.94 -11.56 15.75
CA ILE A 385 7.85 -12.20 14.80
C ILE A 385 9.22 -12.29 15.47
N THR A 386 9.63 -13.51 15.74
CA THR A 386 10.96 -13.84 16.26
C THR A 386 11.77 -14.58 15.20
N LYS A 387 13.10 -14.46 15.25
CA LYS A 387 13.95 -15.34 14.43
C LYS A 387 13.74 -16.78 14.89
N GLU A 388 13.43 -17.65 13.95
CA GLU A 388 13.54 -19.08 14.22
C GLU A 388 15.02 -19.37 14.46
N GLN A 389 15.32 -19.98 15.62
CA GLN A 389 16.67 -20.46 15.89
C GLN A 389 16.96 -21.52 14.81
N SER A 390 17.90 -21.23 13.92
CA SER A 390 18.45 -22.26 13.02
C SER A 390 19.06 -23.36 13.89
N CYS A 391 18.36 -24.51 13.93
CA CYS A 391 18.91 -25.73 14.52
C CYS A 391 20.04 -26.28 13.68
#